data_0e0410769ce76cc1eaed867a1b2a9983
#
_entry.id   0e0410769ce76cc1eaed867a1b2a9983
#
_cell.length_a   1.000
_cell.length_b   1.000
_cell.length_c   1.000
_cell.angle_alpha   90.00
_cell.angle_beta   90.00
_cell.angle_gamma   90.00
#
_symmetry.space_group_name_H-M   'P 1'
#
loop_
_entity.id
_entity.type
_entity.pdbx_description
1 polymer ?
#
loop_
_entity_poly.entity_id
_entity_poly.type
_entity_poly.pdbx_seq_one_letter_code
_entity_poly.pdbx_strand_id
1 'polypeptide(L)'
;HVFNGNFLLHLLGSTRNVTRKPLHEENPGYMVTGFCLGLQSMNVAAGGTLWQDIPAQVYESTKPETHVLINRKNLHRNYWQNIRDDKDFMGINMHPVSFTDDMFFGKTVKVSRKMQPIVYSSHHQAINELAPVFNVTARSDDGKIIEGIAHKKYPNVFSVQFHPEVSALYEDRALVRFAPDDTPATLHSMLDKKSLQFHKKYWGHISKVIAEQAR
;
A
#
# COMPACT_ATOMS: atom_id res chain seq x y z
N HIS A 1 -13.93 -8.56 7.65
CA HIS A 1 -13.29 -9.73 8.26
C HIS A 1 -12.21 -9.24 9.20
N VAL A 2 -12.42 -9.43 10.52
CA VAL A 2 -11.38 -9.19 11.53
C VAL A 2 -10.33 -10.28 11.31
N PHE A 3 -9.18 -9.92 10.74
CA PHE A 3 -8.04 -10.83 10.67
C PHE A 3 -7.61 -11.12 12.10
N ASN A 4 -7.83 -12.36 12.53
CA ASN A 4 -7.29 -12.83 13.79
C ASN A 4 -5.74 -12.78 13.66
N GLY A 5 -5.07 -11.92 14.43
CA GLY A 5 -3.62 -11.78 14.39
C GLY A 5 -2.87 -13.10 14.56
N ASN A 6 -3.45 -14.06 15.28
CA ASN A 6 -2.93 -15.41 15.41
C ASN A 6 -2.87 -16.19 14.08
N PHE A 7 -3.78 -15.94 13.14
CA PHE A 7 -3.76 -16.58 11.83
C PHE A 7 -2.58 -16.11 11.00
N LEU A 8 -2.31 -14.80 10.96
CA LEU A 8 -1.15 -14.24 10.25
C LEU A 8 0.17 -14.68 10.88
N LEU A 9 0.25 -14.74 12.21
CA LEU A 9 1.41 -15.28 12.93
C LEU A 9 1.67 -16.74 12.56
N HIS A 10 0.61 -17.54 12.44
CA HIS A 10 0.72 -18.93 12.02
C HIS A 10 1.12 -19.08 10.55
N LEU A 11 0.61 -18.22 9.66
CA LEU A 11 0.99 -18.20 8.24
C LEU A 11 2.46 -17.86 8.02
N LEU A 12 2.98 -16.84 8.69
CA LEU A 12 4.27 -16.22 8.40
C LEU A 12 5.41 -16.72 9.28
N GLY A 13 5.11 -17.55 10.29
CA GLY A 13 6.13 -18.06 11.20
C GLY A 13 6.67 -17.02 12.16
N SER A 14 5.86 -16.61 13.12
CA SER A 14 6.33 -15.76 14.21
C SER A 14 7.34 -16.50 15.11
N THR A 15 8.31 -15.74 15.64
CA THR A 15 9.30 -16.20 16.63
C THR A 15 8.70 -16.52 18.02
N ARG A 16 7.39 -16.34 18.22
CA ARG A 16 6.72 -16.62 19.50
C ARG A 16 6.18 -18.04 19.51
N ASN A 17 6.92 -18.95 20.16
CA ASN A 17 6.48 -20.29 20.66
C ASN A 17 5.38 -21.00 19.84
N VAL A 18 5.56 -21.20 18.56
CA VAL A 18 4.63 -21.97 17.75
C VAL A 18 5.19 -23.35 17.56
N THR A 19 4.52 -24.34 18.13
CA THR A 19 4.85 -25.77 17.99
C THR A 19 4.55 -26.35 16.60
N ARG A 20 3.94 -25.55 15.70
CA ARG A 20 3.59 -25.93 14.33
C ARG A 20 4.44 -25.17 13.32
N LYS A 21 4.83 -25.85 12.24
CA LYS A 21 5.47 -25.19 11.10
C LYS A 21 4.57 -24.11 10.51
N PRO A 22 5.13 -23.00 10.02
CA PRO A 22 4.35 -22.02 9.28
C PRO A 22 3.66 -22.65 8.08
N LEU A 23 2.43 -22.28 7.78
CA LEU A 23 1.68 -22.80 6.62
C LEU A 23 2.45 -22.65 5.30
N HIS A 24 3.28 -21.61 5.17
CA HIS A 24 4.14 -21.38 4.00
C HIS A 24 5.30 -22.37 3.89
N GLU A 25 5.72 -23.03 4.97
CA GLU A 25 6.70 -24.11 4.87
C GLU A 25 6.08 -25.39 4.31
N GLU A 26 4.80 -25.61 4.59
CA GLU A 26 4.03 -26.74 4.03
C GLU A 26 3.53 -26.43 2.62
N ASN A 27 3.21 -25.14 2.34
CA ASN A 27 2.67 -24.69 1.07
C ASN A 27 3.42 -23.44 0.56
N PRO A 28 4.68 -23.58 0.10
CA PRO A 28 5.54 -22.44 -0.24
C PRO A 28 5.03 -21.60 -1.44
N GLY A 29 4.12 -22.14 -2.23
CA GLY A 29 3.47 -21.45 -3.33
C GLY A 29 2.22 -20.66 -2.93
N TYR A 30 1.71 -20.83 -1.70
CA TYR A 30 0.46 -20.18 -1.27
C TYR A 30 0.59 -18.66 -1.28
N MET A 31 -0.40 -17.98 -1.92
CA MET A 31 -0.39 -16.52 -1.99
C MET A 31 -0.97 -15.89 -0.73
N VAL A 32 -0.22 -14.97 -0.14
CA VAL A 32 -0.73 -14.03 0.87
C VAL A 32 -0.43 -12.62 0.40
N THR A 33 -1.47 -11.85 0.19
CA THR A 33 -1.37 -10.44 -0.18
C THR A 33 -2.37 -9.62 0.62
N GLY A 34 -2.11 -8.32 0.75
CA GLY A 34 -2.97 -7.39 1.46
C GLY A 34 -2.78 -5.97 0.97
N PHE A 35 -3.78 -5.14 1.21
CA PHE A 35 -3.77 -3.72 0.88
C PHE A 35 -3.94 -2.92 2.16
N CYS A 36 -3.24 -1.79 2.29
CA CYS A 36 -3.32 -0.84 3.38
C CYS A 36 -3.18 -1.51 4.76
N LEU A 37 -4.27 -1.70 5.50
CA LEU A 37 -4.28 -2.43 6.78
C LEU A 37 -3.72 -3.85 6.64
N GLY A 38 -3.87 -4.48 5.49
CA GLY A 38 -3.32 -5.80 5.21
C GLY A 38 -1.79 -5.82 5.24
N LEU A 39 -1.12 -4.82 4.64
CA LEU A 39 0.32 -4.65 4.72
C LEU A 39 0.78 -4.41 6.16
N GLN A 40 0.10 -3.51 6.87
CA GLN A 40 0.40 -3.18 8.26
C GLN A 40 0.26 -4.42 9.16
N SER A 41 -0.83 -5.17 8.99
CA SER A 41 -1.09 -6.41 9.74
C SER A 41 -0.02 -7.48 9.46
N MET A 42 0.42 -7.63 8.21
CA MET A 42 1.50 -8.57 7.85
C MET A 42 2.82 -8.17 8.53
N ASN A 43 3.16 -6.88 8.53
CA ASN A 43 4.36 -6.40 9.19
C ASN A 43 4.35 -6.65 10.70
N VAL A 44 3.26 -6.27 11.37
CA VAL A 44 3.12 -6.43 12.84
C VAL A 44 3.10 -7.92 13.22
N ALA A 45 2.38 -8.76 12.48
CA ALA A 45 2.35 -10.20 12.70
C ALA A 45 3.73 -10.85 12.59
N ALA A 46 4.61 -10.31 11.74
CA ALA A 46 5.98 -10.76 11.56
C ALA A 46 6.99 -10.10 12.52
N GLY A 47 6.54 -9.25 13.44
CA GLY A 47 7.34 -8.63 14.50
C GLY A 47 7.81 -7.20 14.22
N GLY A 48 7.28 -6.55 13.17
CA GLY A 48 7.53 -5.14 12.90
C GLY A 48 6.62 -4.19 13.70
N THR A 49 6.82 -2.88 13.54
CA THR A 49 6.07 -1.82 14.24
C THR A 49 5.46 -0.82 13.27
N LEU A 50 4.57 0.04 13.76
CA LEU A 50 3.87 1.06 12.98
C LEU A 50 4.09 2.47 13.55
N TRP A 51 4.25 3.45 12.66
CA TRP A 51 3.89 4.83 12.93
C TRP A 51 2.38 4.92 13.13
N GLN A 52 1.94 5.51 14.23
CA GLN A 52 0.49 5.65 14.53
C GLN A 52 -0.12 6.86 13.83
N ASP A 53 0.68 7.86 13.53
CA ASP A 53 0.25 9.06 12.82
C ASP A 53 1.40 9.63 11.98
N ILE A 54 1.32 9.46 10.67
CA ILE A 54 2.34 9.90 9.72
C ILE A 54 2.56 11.42 9.81
N PRO A 55 1.53 12.29 9.78
CA PRO A 55 1.74 13.73 9.88
C PRO A 55 2.53 14.13 11.11
N ALA A 56 2.16 13.66 12.28
CA ALA A 56 2.81 14.04 13.53
C ALA A 56 4.20 13.41 13.70
N GLN A 57 4.35 12.13 13.38
CA GLN A 57 5.56 11.38 13.72
C GLN A 57 6.64 11.41 12.62
N VAL A 58 6.25 11.62 11.36
CA VAL A 58 7.18 11.63 10.21
C VAL A 58 7.41 13.03 9.66
N TYR A 59 6.39 13.90 9.72
CA TYR A 59 6.43 15.26 9.18
C TYR A 59 6.34 16.36 10.23
N GLU A 60 6.33 16.00 11.53
CA GLU A 60 6.28 16.93 12.66
C GLU A 60 5.08 17.90 12.61
N SER A 61 4.00 17.45 11.97
CA SER A 61 2.77 18.20 11.76
C SER A 61 1.69 17.69 12.71
N THR A 62 1.20 18.53 13.61
CA THR A 62 0.31 18.10 14.70
C THR A 62 -1.13 18.66 14.59
N LYS A 63 -1.39 19.52 13.60
CA LYS A 63 -2.71 20.14 13.40
C LYS A 63 -3.16 19.98 11.95
N PRO A 64 -4.47 19.87 11.68
CA PRO A 64 -5.00 19.76 10.32
C PRO A 64 -4.50 20.89 9.39
N GLU A 65 -4.41 22.12 9.90
CA GLU A 65 -3.96 23.29 9.14
C GLU A 65 -2.49 23.18 8.70
N THR A 66 -1.67 22.45 9.45
CA THR A 66 -0.28 22.18 9.09
C THR A 66 -0.15 20.89 8.26
N HIS A 67 -1.08 19.94 8.40
CA HIS A 67 -1.09 18.72 7.57
C HIS A 67 -1.24 19.05 6.08
N VAL A 68 -2.11 20.02 5.74
CA VAL A 68 -2.33 20.43 4.34
C VAL A 68 -1.15 21.18 3.73
N LEU A 69 -0.17 21.61 4.53
CA LEU A 69 1.08 22.22 4.05
C LEU A 69 2.15 21.19 3.69
N ILE A 70 1.98 19.93 4.10
CA ILE A 70 2.85 18.84 3.66
C ILE A 70 2.71 18.71 2.13
N ASN A 71 3.83 18.49 1.44
CA ASN A 71 3.82 18.30 0.00
C ASN A 71 2.79 17.21 -0.37
N ARG A 72 1.84 17.56 -1.25
CA ARG A 72 0.73 16.68 -1.65
C ARG A 72 1.19 15.29 -2.13
N LYS A 73 2.37 15.20 -2.76
CA LYS A 73 2.95 13.91 -3.17
C LYS A 73 3.31 12.99 -2.01
N ASN A 74 3.45 13.54 -0.81
CA ASN A 74 3.81 12.83 0.41
C ASN A 74 2.64 12.73 1.39
N LEU A 75 1.47 13.24 1.00
CA LEU A 75 0.24 13.04 1.75
C LEU A 75 -0.35 11.68 1.39
N HIS A 76 -0.63 10.87 2.40
CA HIS A 76 -1.22 9.53 2.27
C HIS A 76 -2.71 9.52 2.56
N ARG A 77 -3.24 10.66 2.97
CA ARG A 77 -4.65 10.96 3.23
C ARG A 77 -4.90 12.44 2.98
N ASN A 78 -6.13 12.81 2.65
CA ASN A 78 -6.53 14.21 2.54
C ASN A 78 -7.02 14.74 3.90
N TYR A 79 -6.57 15.93 4.27
CA TYR A 79 -6.90 16.59 5.53
C TYR A 79 -7.75 17.86 5.35
N TRP A 80 -8.03 18.30 4.13
CA TRP A 80 -8.87 19.46 3.88
C TRP A 80 -10.29 19.32 4.43
N GLN A 81 -10.85 18.12 4.40
CA GLN A 81 -12.15 17.82 5.01
C GLN A 81 -12.18 18.05 6.54
N ASN A 82 -11.03 18.07 7.22
CA ASN A 82 -10.94 18.35 8.65
C ASN A 82 -10.91 19.87 8.95
N ILE A 83 -10.70 20.71 7.94
CA ILE A 83 -10.58 22.17 8.05
C ILE A 83 -11.85 22.85 7.52
N ARG A 84 -12.44 22.29 6.46
CA ARG A 84 -13.64 22.80 5.80
C ARG A 84 -14.70 21.73 5.74
N ASP A 85 -15.93 22.08 6.11
CA ASP A 85 -17.11 21.24 5.92
C ASP A 85 -17.56 21.33 4.45
N ASP A 86 -16.78 20.71 3.56
CA ASP A 86 -17.05 20.63 2.13
C ASP A 86 -17.20 19.16 1.75
N LYS A 87 -18.42 18.78 1.41
CA LYS A 87 -18.76 17.38 1.09
C LYS A 87 -18.12 16.85 -0.19
N ASP A 88 -17.59 17.75 -1.03
CA ASP A 88 -16.90 17.36 -2.27
C ASP A 88 -15.45 16.97 -2.04
N PHE A 89 -14.90 17.19 -0.84
CA PHE A 89 -13.56 16.75 -0.50
C PHE A 89 -13.55 15.27 -0.13
N MET A 90 -12.77 14.50 -0.87
CA MET A 90 -12.49 13.11 -0.49
C MET A 90 -11.43 13.02 0.61
N GLY A 91 -11.62 12.11 1.57
CA GLY A 91 -10.65 11.82 2.63
C GLY A 91 -9.42 11.01 2.18
N ILE A 92 -9.22 10.87 0.87
CA ILE A 92 -8.13 10.10 0.25
C ILE A 92 -7.17 11.02 -0.49
N ASN A 93 -6.02 10.50 -0.86
CA ASN A 93 -5.10 11.20 -1.77
C ASN A 93 -4.64 10.29 -2.91
N MET A 94 -4.18 10.92 -3.99
CA MET A 94 -3.52 10.28 -5.12
C MET A 94 -2.06 10.76 -5.13
N HIS A 95 -1.11 9.84 -4.99
CA HIS A 95 0.31 10.20 -4.93
C HIS A 95 1.20 9.20 -5.69
N PRO A 96 2.39 9.59 -6.14
CA PRO A 96 3.33 8.68 -6.79
C PRO A 96 4.00 7.76 -5.76
N VAL A 97 4.39 6.57 -6.21
CA VAL A 97 5.26 5.66 -5.47
C VAL A 97 6.50 5.32 -6.29
N SER A 98 7.62 5.08 -5.61
CA SER A 98 8.91 4.69 -6.22
C SER A 98 9.25 3.25 -5.86
N PHE A 99 9.65 2.44 -6.84
CA PHE A 99 10.08 1.06 -6.59
C PHE A 99 11.53 1.01 -6.13
N THR A 100 11.79 0.22 -5.08
CA THR A 100 13.11 0.14 -4.44
C THR A 100 13.88 -1.11 -4.81
N ASP A 101 13.20 -2.19 -5.20
CA ASP A 101 13.82 -3.44 -5.61
C ASP A 101 13.51 -3.80 -7.06
N ASP A 102 14.39 -4.61 -7.65
CA ASP A 102 14.21 -5.16 -9.00
C ASP A 102 13.60 -6.58 -8.96
N MET A 103 13.45 -7.20 -7.78
CA MET A 103 13.00 -8.57 -7.67
C MET A 103 11.48 -8.68 -7.79
N PHE A 104 10.72 -8.04 -6.91
CA PHE A 104 9.27 -8.15 -6.94
C PHE A 104 8.66 -7.33 -8.09
N PHE A 105 8.81 -6.01 -8.07
CA PHE A 105 8.20 -5.19 -9.12
C PHE A 105 8.90 -5.34 -10.47
N GLY A 106 10.22 -5.44 -10.51
CA GLY A 106 10.97 -5.56 -11.75
C GLY A 106 10.82 -6.91 -12.43
N LYS A 107 11.17 -8.00 -11.76
CA LYS A 107 11.18 -9.36 -12.35
C LYS A 107 9.83 -10.04 -12.28
N THR A 108 9.09 -9.89 -11.18
CA THR A 108 7.84 -10.62 -10.94
C THR A 108 6.66 -9.90 -11.59
N VAL A 109 6.40 -8.64 -11.25
CA VAL A 109 5.30 -7.84 -11.84
C VAL A 109 5.67 -7.27 -13.22
N LYS A 110 6.96 -7.24 -13.56
CA LYS A 110 7.52 -6.77 -14.84
C LYS A 110 7.21 -5.29 -15.12
N VAL A 111 7.43 -4.45 -14.12
CA VAL A 111 7.38 -2.99 -14.26
C VAL A 111 8.78 -2.39 -14.16
N SER A 112 9.00 -1.28 -14.86
CA SER A 112 10.29 -0.58 -14.81
C SER A 112 10.50 0.07 -13.45
N ARG A 113 11.69 -0.05 -12.87
CA ARG A 113 12.08 0.64 -11.62
C ARG A 113 12.02 2.16 -11.75
N LYS A 114 12.16 2.69 -12.97
CA LYS A 114 12.05 4.14 -13.24
C LYS A 114 10.60 4.63 -13.28
N MET A 115 9.64 3.74 -13.23
CA MET A 115 8.22 4.08 -13.21
C MET A 115 7.85 4.60 -11.82
N GLN A 116 7.13 5.71 -11.78
CA GLN A 116 6.52 6.28 -10.57
C GLN A 116 5.00 6.34 -10.79
N PRO A 117 4.30 5.21 -10.63
CA PRO A 117 2.87 5.21 -10.83
C PRO A 117 2.15 5.99 -9.72
N ILE A 118 1.07 6.66 -10.09
CA ILE A 118 0.13 7.28 -9.16
C ILE A 118 -0.76 6.18 -8.59
N VAL A 119 -0.93 6.18 -7.27
CA VAL A 119 -1.73 5.23 -6.52
C VAL A 119 -2.77 5.92 -5.64
N TYR A 120 -3.85 5.21 -5.34
CA TYR A 120 -4.88 5.64 -4.40
C TYR A 120 -4.47 5.31 -2.96
N SER A 121 -4.55 6.27 -2.07
CA SER A 121 -4.10 6.15 -0.69
C SER A 121 -5.10 6.75 0.29
N SER A 122 -5.32 6.08 1.43
CA SER A 122 -6.27 6.51 2.47
C SER A 122 -5.80 6.15 3.89
N HIS A 123 -4.50 6.19 4.14
CA HIS A 123 -3.94 5.80 5.44
C HIS A 123 -3.24 6.97 6.13
N HIS A 124 -3.26 6.97 7.47
CA HIS A 124 -2.52 7.88 8.34
C HIS A 124 -1.47 7.13 9.18
N GLN A 125 -1.49 5.81 9.15
CA GLN A 125 -0.51 4.92 9.76
C GLN A 125 0.37 4.30 8.69
N ALA A 126 1.60 3.91 9.05
CA ALA A 126 2.56 3.25 8.15
C ALA A 126 3.53 2.35 8.93
N ILE A 127 4.28 1.52 8.22
CA ILE A 127 5.39 0.76 8.81
C ILE A 127 6.45 1.73 9.34
N ASN A 128 6.80 1.58 10.61
CA ASN A 128 7.95 2.21 11.24
C ASN A 128 9.16 1.29 11.13
N GLU A 129 9.14 0.15 11.84
CA GLU A 129 10.17 -0.88 11.74
C GLU A 129 9.67 -2.04 10.89
N LEU A 130 10.42 -2.33 9.83
CA LEU A 130 10.10 -3.45 8.96
C LEU A 130 10.48 -4.78 9.62
N ALA A 131 9.56 -5.73 9.65
CA ALA A 131 9.86 -7.07 10.12
C ALA A 131 10.98 -7.72 9.31
N PRO A 132 11.94 -8.44 9.95
CA PRO A 132 13.17 -8.95 9.30
C PRO A 132 12.94 -9.89 8.11
N VAL A 133 11.77 -10.50 8.01
CA VAL A 133 11.42 -11.45 6.95
C VAL A 133 11.04 -10.78 5.62
N PHE A 134 10.81 -9.48 5.62
CA PHE A 134 10.41 -8.72 4.42
C PHE A 134 11.54 -7.89 3.83
N ASN A 135 11.44 -7.62 2.53
CA ASN A 135 12.15 -6.58 1.82
C ASN A 135 11.17 -5.42 1.50
N VAL A 136 11.67 -4.19 1.50
CA VAL A 136 10.94 -3.04 0.97
C VAL A 136 10.95 -3.12 -0.55
N THR A 137 9.77 -3.01 -1.16
CA THR A 137 9.63 -3.06 -2.63
C THR A 137 9.18 -1.73 -3.24
N ALA A 138 8.52 -0.87 -2.45
CA ALA A 138 8.13 0.47 -2.85
C ALA A 138 8.17 1.44 -1.67
N ARG A 139 8.37 2.74 -1.97
CA ARG A 139 8.33 3.86 -1.01
C ARG A 139 7.57 5.04 -1.59
N SER A 140 7.15 5.97 -0.71
CA SER A 140 6.66 7.30 -1.08
C SER A 140 7.71 8.09 -1.88
N ASP A 141 7.28 9.19 -2.53
CA ASP A 141 8.13 10.03 -3.39
C ASP A 141 9.38 10.54 -2.64
N ASP A 142 9.24 10.93 -1.39
CA ASP A 142 10.33 11.37 -0.51
C ASP A 142 11.12 10.24 0.15
N GLY A 143 10.73 8.99 -0.08
CA GLY A 143 11.38 7.79 0.46
C GLY A 143 11.11 7.48 1.93
N LYS A 144 10.32 8.29 2.65
CA LYS A 144 10.10 8.15 4.09
C LYS A 144 9.16 7.00 4.45
N ILE A 145 8.09 6.81 3.67
CA ILE A 145 7.05 5.83 3.95
C ILE A 145 7.25 4.56 3.11
N ILE A 146 7.11 3.40 3.74
CA ILE A 146 7.12 2.10 3.06
C ILE A 146 5.73 1.88 2.43
N GLU A 147 5.73 1.73 1.11
CA GLU A 147 4.53 1.57 0.28
C GLU A 147 4.35 0.15 -0.27
N GLY A 148 5.35 -0.70 -0.12
CA GLY A 148 5.27 -2.08 -0.54
C GLY A 148 6.31 -2.95 0.12
N ILE A 149 5.94 -4.20 0.40
CA ILE A 149 6.79 -5.23 0.98
C ILE A 149 6.64 -6.56 0.23
N ALA A 150 7.70 -7.36 0.21
CA ALA A 150 7.67 -8.74 -0.26
C ALA A 150 8.52 -9.63 0.65
N HIS A 151 8.08 -10.87 0.86
CA HIS A 151 8.77 -11.81 1.73
C HIS A 151 10.06 -12.29 1.09
N LYS A 152 11.16 -12.39 1.86
CA LYS A 152 12.48 -12.78 1.37
C LYS A 152 12.53 -14.21 0.83
N LYS A 153 11.74 -15.13 1.39
CA LYS A 153 11.75 -16.55 1.09
C LYS A 153 10.57 -17.00 0.21
N TYR A 154 9.39 -16.43 0.41
CA TYR A 154 8.15 -16.86 -0.23
C TYR A 154 7.71 -15.85 -1.31
N PRO A 155 7.84 -16.18 -2.60
CA PRO A 155 7.66 -15.21 -3.69
C PRO A 155 6.22 -14.71 -3.84
N ASN A 156 5.23 -15.48 -3.37
CA ASN A 156 3.81 -15.15 -3.44
C ASN A 156 3.29 -14.47 -2.14
N VAL A 157 4.19 -14.05 -1.24
CA VAL A 157 3.86 -13.29 -0.04
C VAL A 157 4.34 -11.86 -0.21
N PHE A 158 3.42 -10.96 -0.51
CA PHE A 158 3.70 -9.55 -0.79
C PHE A 158 2.49 -8.69 -0.44
N SER A 159 2.70 -7.40 -0.21
CA SER A 159 1.62 -6.47 0.13
C SER A 159 1.98 -5.04 -0.25
N VAL A 160 0.96 -4.20 -0.45
CA VAL A 160 1.11 -2.77 -0.73
C VAL A 160 0.29 -1.92 0.23
N GLN A 161 0.75 -0.69 0.50
CA GLN A 161 0.10 0.23 1.44
C GLN A 161 -1.07 0.98 0.79
N PHE A 162 -1.04 1.13 -0.52
CA PHE A 162 -2.09 1.76 -1.31
C PHE A 162 -3.22 0.78 -1.68
N HIS A 163 -4.28 1.30 -2.32
CA HIS A 163 -5.50 0.57 -2.66
C HIS A 163 -5.66 0.35 -4.17
N PRO A 164 -5.05 -0.67 -4.77
CA PRO A 164 -5.24 -0.97 -6.18
C PRO A 164 -6.63 -1.55 -6.49
N GLU A 165 -7.38 -1.99 -5.46
CA GLU A 165 -8.70 -2.63 -5.60
C GLU A 165 -9.86 -1.65 -5.78
N VAL A 166 -9.62 -0.34 -5.67
CA VAL A 166 -10.68 0.67 -5.78
C VAL A 166 -11.16 0.76 -7.23
N SER A 167 -12.41 0.40 -7.48
CA SER A 167 -12.99 0.34 -8.83
C SER A 167 -13.01 1.70 -9.56
N ALA A 168 -13.12 2.81 -8.82
CA ALA A 168 -13.06 4.17 -9.39
C ALA A 168 -11.71 4.55 -10.03
N LEU A 169 -10.67 3.72 -9.87
CA LEU A 169 -9.41 3.85 -10.62
C LEU A 169 -9.53 3.35 -12.07
N TYR A 170 -10.54 2.53 -12.37
CA TYR A 170 -10.71 1.83 -13.66
C TYR A 170 -11.95 2.27 -14.43
N GLU A 171 -12.80 3.08 -13.81
CA GLU A 171 -14.05 3.54 -14.37
C GLU A 171 -14.24 5.03 -14.08
N ASP A 172 -14.77 5.79 -15.03
CA ASP A 172 -15.20 7.17 -14.78
C ASP A 172 -16.42 7.18 -13.85
N ARG A 173 -16.25 7.81 -12.70
CA ARG A 173 -17.28 7.97 -11.67
C ARG A 173 -17.45 9.45 -11.30
N ALA A 174 -17.96 9.72 -10.10
CA ALA A 174 -18.17 11.08 -9.61
C ALA A 174 -16.89 11.92 -9.66
N LEU A 175 -17.04 13.19 -9.97
CA LEU A 175 -15.98 14.18 -9.86
C LEU A 175 -15.67 14.45 -8.39
N VAL A 176 -14.39 14.57 -8.09
CA VAL A 176 -13.87 14.77 -6.72
C VAL A 176 -12.81 15.88 -6.71
N ARG A 177 -12.59 16.46 -5.53
CA ARG A 177 -11.53 17.43 -5.23
C ARG A 177 -10.74 16.98 -4.02
N PHE A 178 -9.49 17.39 -3.93
CA PHE A 178 -8.62 17.17 -2.77
C PHE A 178 -8.26 18.46 -2.05
N ALA A 179 -8.34 19.61 -2.74
CA ALA A 179 -8.07 20.94 -2.19
C ALA A 179 -9.08 21.96 -2.73
N PRO A 180 -9.26 23.11 -2.06
CA PRO A 180 -10.21 24.16 -2.46
C PRO A 180 -10.05 24.65 -3.90
N ASP A 181 -8.79 24.73 -4.36
CA ASP A 181 -8.44 25.27 -5.69
C ASP A 181 -8.33 24.20 -6.77
N ASP A 182 -8.60 22.92 -6.44
CA ASP A 182 -8.56 21.84 -7.42
C ASP A 182 -9.75 21.96 -8.39
N THR A 183 -9.49 21.73 -9.67
CA THR A 183 -10.54 21.45 -10.65
C THR A 183 -11.08 20.03 -10.38
N PRO A 184 -12.41 19.85 -10.24
CA PRO A 184 -12.99 18.53 -10.04
C PRO A 184 -12.63 17.57 -11.19
N ALA A 185 -12.22 16.36 -10.86
CA ALA A 185 -11.85 15.33 -11.82
C ALA A 185 -12.25 13.93 -11.31
N THR A 186 -12.37 12.93 -12.20
CA THR A 186 -12.58 11.55 -11.77
C THR A 186 -11.25 10.95 -11.32
N LEU A 187 -11.25 10.00 -10.39
CA LEU A 187 -10.02 9.31 -9.96
C LEU A 187 -9.34 8.62 -11.15
N HIS A 188 -10.13 8.07 -12.08
CA HIS A 188 -9.60 7.46 -13.30
C HIS A 188 -8.84 8.46 -14.17
N SER A 189 -9.39 9.65 -14.39
CA SER A 189 -8.74 10.70 -15.21
C SER A 189 -7.44 11.26 -14.60
N MET A 190 -7.23 11.07 -13.29
CA MET A 190 -5.99 11.46 -12.62
C MET A 190 -4.83 10.47 -12.85
N LEU A 191 -5.11 9.27 -13.36
CA LEU A 191 -4.09 8.28 -13.68
C LEU A 191 -3.53 8.50 -15.09
N ASP A 192 -2.22 8.65 -15.19
CA ASP A 192 -1.55 8.63 -16.48
C ASP A 192 -1.48 7.21 -17.07
N LYS A 193 -1.10 7.09 -18.34
CA LYS A 193 -0.97 5.79 -19.03
C LYS A 193 -0.03 4.82 -18.33
N LYS A 194 1.03 5.33 -17.67
CA LYS A 194 2.01 4.50 -16.96
C LYS A 194 1.39 3.93 -15.68
N SER A 195 0.63 4.75 -14.94
CA SER A 195 -0.08 4.33 -13.75
C SER A 195 -1.12 3.24 -14.08
N LEU A 196 -1.94 3.44 -15.11
CA LEU A 196 -2.88 2.42 -15.59
C LEU A 196 -2.17 1.12 -16.00
N GLN A 197 -1.02 1.22 -16.70
CA GLN A 197 -0.22 0.04 -17.06
C GLN A 197 0.31 -0.69 -15.83
N PHE A 198 0.76 0.05 -14.81
CA PHE A 198 1.20 -0.53 -13.54
C PHE A 198 0.06 -1.32 -12.88
N HIS A 199 -1.09 -0.71 -12.68
CA HIS A 199 -2.25 -1.36 -12.06
C HIS A 199 -2.66 -2.63 -12.82
N LYS A 200 -2.70 -2.58 -14.16
CA LYS A 200 -2.99 -3.74 -15.01
C LYS A 200 -1.98 -4.88 -14.82
N LYS A 201 -0.69 -4.57 -14.75
CA LYS A 201 0.36 -5.58 -14.53
C LYS A 201 0.30 -6.18 -13.14
N TYR A 202 0.02 -5.36 -12.11
CA TYR A 202 -0.11 -5.81 -10.74
C TYR A 202 -1.26 -6.83 -10.59
N TRP A 203 -2.44 -6.50 -11.12
CA TRP A 203 -3.58 -7.42 -11.15
C TRP A 203 -3.33 -8.66 -12.02
N GLY A 204 -2.65 -8.50 -13.14
CA GLY A 204 -2.25 -9.62 -14.00
C GLY A 204 -1.34 -10.62 -13.28
N HIS A 205 -0.43 -10.13 -12.41
CA HIS A 205 0.38 -11.00 -11.56
C HIS A 205 -0.49 -11.76 -10.54
N ILE A 206 -1.37 -11.07 -9.81
CA ILE A 206 -2.28 -11.70 -8.83
C ILE A 206 -3.14 -12.78 -9.51
N SER A 207 -3.76 -12.44 -10.64
CA SER A 207 -4.60 -13.38 -11.40
C SER A 207 -3.82 -14.61 -11.87
N LYS A 208 -2.58 -14.43 -12.30
CA LYS A 208 -1.69 -15.54 -12.69
C LYS A 208 -1.43 -16.47 -11.52
N VAL A 209 -1.04 -15.95 -10.35
CA VAL A 209 -0.76 -16.77 -9.17
C VAL A 209 -2.00 -17.55 -8.72
N ILE A 210 -3.19 -16.91 -8.72
CA ILE A 210 -4.45 -17.59 -8.40
C ILE A 210 -4.71 -18.75 -9.38
N ALA A 211 -4.55 -18.52 -10.68
CA ALA A 211 -4.78 -19.55 -11.69
C ALA A 211 -3.78 -20.73 -11.59
N GLU A 212 -2.56 -20.48 -11.16
CA GLU A 212 -1.55 -21.53 -10.91
C GLU A 212 -1.86 -22.38 -9.67
N GLN A 213 -2.51 -21.80 -8.66
CA GLN A 213 -2.91 -22.50 -7.43
C GLN A 213 -4.23 -23.27 -7.57
N ALA A 214 -5.05 -22.96 -8.57
CA ALA A 214 -6.32 -23.63 -8.83
C ALA A 214 -6.17 -24.94 -9.66
N ARG A 215 -4.95 -25.27 -10.06
CA ARG A 215 -4.60 -26.50 -10.80
C ARG A 215 -4.04 -27.58 -9.89
#